data_61662e537bf65899c767e525a75ecb96
#
_entry.id   61662e537bf65899c767e525a75ecb96
#
_cell.length_a   1.000
_cell.length_b   1.000
_cell.length_c   1.000
_cell.angle_alpha   90.00
_cell.angle_beta   90.00
_cell.angle_gamma   90.00
#
_symmetry.space_group_name_H-M   'P 1'
#
loop_
_entity.id
_entity.type
_entity.pdbx_description
1 polymer ?
#
loop_
_entity_poly.entity_id
_entity_poly.type
_entity_poly.pdbx_seq_one_letter_code
_entity_poly.pdbx_strand_id
1 'polypeptide(L)'
;MKLHMNESNAKAVGMYDPRFEHDNCGIGAVVNIKGVKTHQTVENALKIVENLKHRAGKDAEGKTGDGVGILLQISHRFFSKTMKSLGVFLGEERDYGIGMFFFPQ
;
A
#
# COMPACT_ATOMS: atom_id res chain seq x y z
N MET A 1 6.18 -29.52 -22.03
CA MET A 1 7.08 -28.52 -22.60
C MET A 1 7.51 -27.58 -21.46
N LYS A 2 8.70 -27.80 -20.89
CA LYS A 2 9.24 -26.96 -19.82
C LYS A 2 9.87 -25.72 -20.47
N LEU A 3 9.26 -24.57 -20.28
CA LEU A 3 9.88 -23.30 -20.58
C LEU A 3 10.98 -23.06 -19.54
N HIS A 4 12.22 -23.33 -19.92
CA HIS A 4 13.38 -22.80 -19.22
C HIS A 4 13.36 -21.29 -19.38
N MET A 5 12.93 -20.59 -18.34
CA MET A 5 13.21 -19.17 -18.21
C MET A 5 14.72 -19.04 -18.03
N ASN A 6 15.34 -18.41 -19.01
CA ASN A 6 16.74 -18.04 -18.98
C ASN A 6 16.94 -17.13 -17.79
N GLU A 7 17.57 -17.64 -16.73
CA GLU A 7 18.15 -16.78 -15.71
C GLU A 7 19.14 -15.87 -16.42
N SER A 8 18.82 -14.61 -16.54
CA SER A 8 19.71 -13.61 -17.07
C SER A 8 20.99 -13.63 -16.24
N ASN A 9 22.07 -14.11 -16.82
CA ASN A 9 23.43 -14.13 -16.25
C ASN A 9 23.98 -12.69 -16.19
N ALA A 10 23.23 -11.78 -15.54
CA ALA A 10 23.69 -10.43 -15.29
C ALA A 10 24.85 -10.51 -14.29
N LYS A 11 26.05 -10.10 -14.73
CA LYS A 11 27.21 -10.03 -13.86
C LYS A 11 27.11 -8.80 -12.95
N ALA A 12 27.54 -8.96 -11.70
CA ALA A 12 27.73 -7.83 -10.81
C ALA A 12 28.73 -6.83 -11.44
N VAL A 13 28.34 -5.55 -11.47
CA VAL A 13 29.15 -4.47 -12.03
C VAL A 13 29.22 -3.32 -11.04
N GLY A 14 30.39 -3.05 -10.51
CA GLY A 14 30.59 -2.02 -9.49
C GLY A 14 29.84 -2.35 -8.20
N MET A 15 28.94 -1.43 -7.77
CA MET A 15 28.09 -1.63 -6.59
C MET A 15 26.75 -2.34 -6.91
N TYR A 16 26.48 -2.65 -8.16
CA TYR A 16 25.29 -3.38 -8.58
C TYR A 16 25.53 -4.89 -8.54
N ASP A 17 24.69 -5.59 -7.78
CA ASP A 17 24.67 -7.04 -7.74
C ASP A 17 23.22 -7.53 -7.99
N PRO A 18 22.95 -8.24 -9.09
CA PRO A 18 21.60 -8.69 -9.44
C PRO A 18 20.98 -9.64 -8.42
N ARG A 19 21.76 -10.22 -7.50
CA ARG A 19 21.22 -11.05 -6.41
C ARG A 19 20.45 -10.24 -5.38
N PHE A 20 20.70 -8.93 -5.32
CA PHE A 20 19.98 -8.00 -4.42
C PHE A 20 18.90 -7.21 -5.15
N GLU A 21 18.63 -7.52 -6.41
CA GLU A 21 17.56 -6.90 -7.16
C GLU A 21 16.21 -7.55 -6.81
N HIS A 22 15.36 -6.81 -6.12
CA HIS A 22 14.03 -7.25 -5.66
C HIS A 22 12.92 -6.31 -6.17
N ASP A 23 13.06 -5.79 -7.38
CA ASP A 23 12.18 -4.76 -7.92
C ASP A 23 10.87 -5.34 -8.48
N ASN A 24 10.03 -5.81 -7.56
CA ASN A 24 8.65 -6.19 -7.90
C ASN A 24 7.70 -5.16 -7.32
N CYS A 25 7.37 -4.14 -8.09
CA CYS A 25 6.43 -3.10 -7.70
C CYS A 25 5.17 -3.17 -8.56
N GLY A 26 4.03 -3.00 -7.92
CA GLY A 26 2.74 -2.84 -8.58
C GLY A 26 2.02 -1.64 -8.01
N ILE A 27 1.47 -0.82 -8.87
CA ILE A 27 0.71 0.38 -8.52
C ILE A 27 -0.65 0.35 -9.22
N GLY A 28 -1.67 0.85 -8.56
CA GLY A 28 -2.97 1.07 -9.13
C GLY A 28 -3.66 2.26 -8.49
N ALA A 29 -4.61 2.84 -9.18
CA ALA A 29 -5.37 3.97 -8.68
C ALA A 29 -6.84 3.85 -9.08
N VAL A 30 -7.71 4.35 -8.22
CA VAL A 30 -9.13 4.52 -8.47
C VAL A 30 -9.56 5.89 -7.99
N VAL A 31 -10.35 6.57 -8.79
CA VAL A 31 -10.83 7.92 -8.47
C VAL A 31 -12.30 8.07 -8.84
N ASN A 32 -13.05 8.77 -8.02
CA ASN A 32 -14.40 9.20 -8.36
C ASN A 32 -14.33 10.59 -9.01
N ILE A 33 -14.64 10.70 -10.30
CA ILE A 33 -14.54 11.93 -11.09
C ILE A 33 -15.42 13.06 -10.51
N LYS A 34 -16.55 12.70 -9.90
CA LYS A 34 -17.46 13.65 -9.27
C LYS A 34 -17.05 14.05 -7.86
N GLY A 35 -15.95 13.51 -7.34
CA GLY A 35 -15.45 13.78 -5.98
C GLY A 35 -16.32 13.23 -4.85
N VAL A 36 -17.27 12.34 -5.17
CA VAL A 36 -18.15 11.74 -4.14
C VAL A 36 -17.39 10.67 -3.37
N LYS A 37 -17.29 10.82 -2.06
CA LYS A 37 -16.65 9.85 -1.15
C LYS A 37 -17.60 8.67 -0.92
N THR A 38 -17.21 7.48 -1.36
CA THR A 38 -17.99 6.26 -1.19
C THR A 38 -17.14 5.11 -0.68
N HIS A 39 -17.75 4.21 0.10
CA HIS A 39 -17.09 2.97 0.53
C HIS A 39 -16.69 2.10 -0.66
N GLN A 40 -17.48 2.09 -1.71
CA GLN A 40 -17.18 1.36 -2.94
C GLN A 40 -15.84 1.75 -3.57
N THR A 41 -15.45 3.03 -3.49
CA THR A 41 -14.14 3.48 -3.95
C THR A 41 -13.01 2.84 -3.15
N VAL A 42 -13.20 2.69 -1.84
CA VAL A 42 -12.23 2.03 -0.95
C VAL A 42 -12.14 0.54 -1.27
N GLU A 43 -13.28 -0.14 -1.43
CA GLU A 43 -13.31 -1.56 -1.81
C GLU A 43 -12.62 -1.81 -3.15
N ASN A 44 -12.86 -0.95 -4.13
CA ASN A 44 -12.19 -1.04 -5.42
C ASN A 44 -10.67 -0.85 -5.30
N ALA A 45 -10.21 0.06 -4.44
CA ALA A 45 -8.79 0.25 -4.18
C ALA A 45 -8.15 -0.98 -3.51
N LEU A 46 -8.83 -1.59 -2.54
CA LEU A 46 -8.37 -2.84 -1.91
C LEU A 46 -8.31 -3.98 -2.93
N LYS A 47 -9.29 -4.09 -3.82
CA LYS A 47 -9.29 -5.09 -4.88
C LYS A 47 -8.14 -4.92 -5.87
N ILE A 48 -7.72 -3.68 -6.16
CA ILE A 48 -6.51 -3.43 -6.93
C ILE A 48 -5.29 -4.05 -6.23
N VAL A 49 -5.15 -3.84 -4.93
CA VAL A 49 -4.05 -4.40 -4.14
C VAL A 49 -4.06 -5.92 -4.18
N GLU A 50 -5.22 -6.55 -4.01
CA GLU A 50 -5.37 -8.00 -4.12
C GLU A 50 -4.96 -8.52 -5.50
N ASN A 51 -5.37 -7.84 -6.56
CA ASN A 51 -5.04 -8.21 -7.94
C ASN A 51 -3.53 -8.05 -8.25
N LEU A 52 -2.83 -7.20 -7.50
CA LEU A 52 -1.39 -7.02 -7.62
C LEU A 52 -0.57 -7.98 -6.75
N LYS A 53 -1.20 -8.91 -6.07
CA LYS A 53 -0.55 -9.88 -5.17
C LYS A 53 0.63 -10.62 -5.80
N HIS A 54 0.54 -10.97 -7.07
CA HIS A 54 1.61 -11.64 -7.81
C HIS A 54 2.82 -10.74 -8.10
N ARG A 55 2.67 -9.42 -7.92
CA ARG A 55 3.73 -8.43 -8.05
C ARG A 55 4.33 -8.00 -6.70
N ALA A 56 3.74 -8.44 -5.60
CA ALA A 56 4.32 -8.23 -4.27
C ALA A 56 5.52 -9.16 -4.12
N GLY A 57 6.66 -8.59 -3.75
CA GLY A 57 7.85 -9.37 -3.38
C GLY A 57 7.54 -10.27 -2.19
N LYS A 58 7.94 -11.52 -2.29
CA LYS A 58 7.87 -12.51 -1.20
C LYS A 58 9.21 -13.18 -1.05
N ASP A 59 9.54 -13.55 0.18
CA ASP A 59 10.71 -14.39 0.41
C ASP A 59 10.55 -15.78 -0.26
N ALA A 60 11.64 -16.53 -0.34
CA ALA A 60 11.66 -17.86 -0.93
C ALA A 60 10.69 -18.84 -0.24
N GLU A 61 10.35 -18.60 1.02
CA GLU A 61 9.41 -19.39 1.79
C GLU A 61 7.96 -18.90 1.68
N GLY A 62 7.72 -17.74 1.06
CA GLY A 62 6.41 -17.13 0.91
C GLY A 62 5.76 -16.63 2.20
N LYS A 63 6.53 -16.51 3.29
CA LYS A 63 6.06 -16.10 4.61
C LYS A 63 6.14 -14.61 4.83
N THR A 64 7.13 -13.96 4.25
CA THR A 64 7.31 -12.50 4.32
C THR A 64 7.18 -11.87 2.94
N GLY A 65 6.93 -10.58 2.88
CA GLY A 65 6.82 -9.81 1.65
C GLY A 65 7.26 -8.37 1.88
N ASP A 66 7.47 -7.62 0.80
CA ASP A 66 7.95 -6.23 0.84
C ASP A 66 6.89 -5.25 1.38
N GLY A 67 5.72 -5.75 1.65
CA GLY A 67 4.63 -4.95 2.18
C GLY A 67 3.68 -4.44 1.11
N VAL A 68 2.60 -3.87 1.58
CA VAL A 68 1.52 -3.33 0.78
C VAL A 68 0.94 -2.11 1.48
N GLY A 69 0.53 -1.13 0.72
CA GLY A 69 -0.08 0.08 1.26
C GLY A 69 -1.21 0.59 0.40
N ILE A 70 -2.10 1.32 1.01
CA ILE A 70 -3.19 2.03 0.36
C ILE A 70 -3.22 3.47 0.86
N LEU A 71 -3.34 4.41 -0.06
CA LEU A 71 -3.49 5.82 0.25
C LEU A 71 -4.96 6.22 0.08
N LEU A 72 -5.56 6.71 1.15
CA LEU A 72 -6.96 7.11 1.20
C LEU A 72 -7.11 8.55 1.67
N GLN A 73 -8.25 9.16 1.36
CA GLN A 73 -8.64 10.40 2.01
C GLN A 73 -9.03 10.15 3.47
N ILE A 74 -8.70 11.10 4.35
CA ILE A 74 -9.12 11.06 5.75
C ILE A 74 -10.64 11.10 5.81
N SER A 75 -11.24 10.13 6.51
CA SER A 75 -12.68 10.13 6.78
C SER A 75 -13.01 11.06 7.94
N HIS A 76 -13.30 12.33 7.63
CA HIS A 76 -13.64 13.32 8.63
C HIS A 76 -14.80 12.89 9.55
N ARG A 77 -15.83 12.27 8.97
CA ARG A 77 -16.98 11.75 9.73
C ARG A 77 -16.58 10.70 10.78
N PHE A 78 -15.71 9.79 10.42
CA PHE A 78 -15.23 8.75 11.33
C PHE A 78 -14.39 9.35 12.45
N PHE A 79 -13.40 10.15 12.11
CA PHE A 79 -12.50 10.73 13.11
C PHE A 79 -13.19 11.74 14.02
N SER A 80 -14.06 12.58 13.50
CA SER A 80 -14.86 13.51 14.32
C SER A 80 -15.71 12.78 15.34
N LYS A 81 -16.37 11.69 14.94
CA LYS A 81 -17.19 10.89 15.86
C LYS A 81 -16.33 10.24 16.94
N THR A 82 -15.19 9.64 16.56
CA THR A 82 -14.30 8.97 17.51
C THR A 82 -13.65 9.96 18.47
N MET A 83 -13.14 11.07 17.97
CA MET A 83 -12.48 12.07 18.80
C MET A 83 -13.45 12.79 19.74
N LYS A 84 -14.69 13.01 19.30
CA LYS A 84 -15.75 13.54 20.16
C LYS A 84 -16.03 12.64 21.37
N SER A 85 -15.99 11.32 21.21
CA SER A 85 -16.14 10.39 22.33
C SER A 85 -14.98 10.44 23.32
N LEU A 86 -13.82 10.93 22.89
CA LEU A 86 -12.64 11.17 23.73
C LEU A 86 -12.55 12.60 24.28
N GLY A 87 -13.59 13.43 24.06
CA GLY A 87 -13.63 14.82 24.51
C GLY A 87 -12.78 15.78 23.67
N VAL A 88 -12.29 15.34 22.51
CA VAL A 88 -11.50 16.17 21.61
C VAL A 88 -12.35 16.64 20.44
N PHE A 89 -12.38 17.94 20.24
CA PHE A 89 -13.06 18.55 19.09
C PHE A 89 -12.07 18.73 17.95
N LEU A 90 -12.32 18.05 16.84
CA LEU A 90 -11.59 18.29 15.57
C LEU A 90 -12.22 19.50 14.87
N GLY A 91 -11.39 20.33 14.25
CA GLY A 91 -11.83 21.42 13.40
C GLY A 91 -12.57 20.94 12.15
N GLU A 92 -12.56 21.77 11.14
CA GLU A 92 -13.18 21.44 9.85
C GLU A 92 -12.40 20.36 9.09
N GLU A 93 -12.99 19.81 8.05
CA GLU A 93 -12.33 18.89 7.14
C GLU A 93 -11.07 19.55 6.55
N ARG A 94 -9.92 18.90 6.68
CA ARG A 94 -8.56 19.34 6.25
C ARG A 94 -7.82 20.26 7.22
N ASP A 95 -8.39 20.57 8.38
CA ASP A 95 -7.68 21.35 9.41
C ASP A 95 -6.71 20.51 10.24
N TYR A 96 -6.70 19.20 10.06
CA TYR A 96 -5.89 18.26 10.83
C TYR A 96 -5.27 17.17 9.96
N GLY A 97 -4.22 16.57 10.47
CA GLY A 97 -3.59 15.38 9.92
C GLY A 97 -3.68 14.20 10.88
N ILE A 98 -3.39 13.02 10.39
CA ILE A 98 -3.39 11.78 11.18
C ILE A 98 -2.04 11.12 11.02
N GLY A 99 -1.45 10.71 12.15
CA GLY A 99 -0.26 9.88 12.19
C GLY A 99 -0.50 8.63 13.01
N MET A 100 0.03 7.51 12.57
CA MET A 100 0.05 6.26 13.32
C MET A 100 1.49 5.88 13.64
N PHE A 101 1.77 5.64 14.92
CA PHE A 101 3.11 5.34 15.41
C PHE A 101 3.10 3.99 16.10
N PHE A 102 4.09 3.17 15.77
CA PHE A 102 4.31 1.88 16.39
C PHE A 102 5.60 1.95 17.20
N PHE A 103 5.51 1.71 18.49
CA PHE A 103 6.67 1.72 19.38
C PHE A 103 7.08 0.28 19.69
N PRO A 104 8.40 0.00 19.80
CA PRO A 104 8.88 -1.29 20.27
C PRO A 104 8.34 -1.56 21.68
N GLN A 105 7.96 -2.82 21.94
CA GLN A 105 7.56 -3.29 23.26
C GLN A 105 8.78 -3.66 24.08
#